data_5e6a808d2010cecfd252ce437c7d75e1
#
_entry.id   5e6a808d2010cecfd252ce437c7d75e1
#
_cell.length_a   1.000
_cell.length_b   1.000
_cell.length_c   1.000
_cell.angle_alpha   90.00
_cell.angle_beta   90.00
_cell.angle_gamma   90.00
#
_symmetry.space_group_name_H-M   'P 1'
#
loop_
_entity.id
_entity.type
_entity.pdbx_description
1 polymer ?
#
loop_
_entity_poly.entity_id
_entity_poly.type
_entity_poly.pdbx_seq_one_letter_code
_entity_poly.pdbx_strand_id
1 'polypeptide(L)'
;MPIVQHNPPELFPRYRCYTHATEVRGDSRLLIMSGLNGYLQDGRTMPESFEDQAELIWGHIHTLLRSADMTVGNLVSLRFYLADPKYDEANVRTLVKHLGPHAPSRTVICCQLLDPRWKLEVEAMAAT
;
A
#
# COMPACT_ATOMS: atom_id res chain seq x y z
N MET A 1 6.47 21.86 -1.25
CA MET A 1 6.13 20.46 -0.96
C MET A 1 6.83 19.54 -1.93
N PRO A 2 7.55 18.51 -1.46
CA PRO A 2 8.22 17.58 -2.37
C PRO A 2 7.25 16.64 -3.09
N ILE A 3 6.01 16.50 -2.61
CA ILE A 3 5.02 15.57 -3.17
C ILE A 3 3.86 16.37 -3.73
N VAL A 4 3.55 16.17 -5.02
CA VAL A 4 2.45 16.82 -5.70
C VAL A 4 1.59 15.77 -6.39
N GLN A 5 0.27 15.85 -6.16
CA GLN A 5 -0.68 14.95 -6.82
C GLN A 5 -1.18 15.57 -8.11
N HIS A 6 -1.31 14.75 -9.15
CA HIS A 6 -1.80 15.17 -10.45
C HIS A 6 -3.04 14.37 -10.82
N ASN A 7 -4.15 15.09 -11.01
CA ASN A 7 -5.43 14.51 -11.42
C ASN A 7 -6.02 15.38 -12.53
N PRO A 8 -5.40 15.39 -13.74
CA PRO A 8 -5.85 16.29 -14.80
C PRO A 8 -7.27 15.94 -15.28
N PRO A 9 -8.08 16.95 -15.62
CA PRO A 9 -9.48 16.70 -16.01
C PRO A 9 -9.63 15.99 -17.34
N GLU A 10 -8.58 15.91 -18.15
CA GLU A 10 -8.56 15.18 -19.40
C GLU A 10 -8.62 13.66 -19.22
N LEU A 11 -8.23 13.17 -18.04
CA LEU A 11 -8.32 11.75 -17.73
C LEU A 11 -9.72 11.39 -17.22
N PHE A 12 -10.04 10.10 -17.28
CA PHE A 12 -11.26 9.59 -16.68
C PHE A 12 -11.29 9.90 -15.18
N PRO A 13 -12.47 10.03 -14.57
CA PRO A 13 -12.57 10.25 -13.13
C PRO A 13 -11.95 9.11 -12.33
N ARG A 14 -11.35 9.45 -11.19
CA ARG A 14 -10.83 8.43 -10.29
C ARG A 14 -11.97 7.57 -9.78
N TYR A 15 -11.77 6.26 -9.85
CA TYR A 15 -12.81 5.31 -9.46
C TYR A 15 -12.92 5.17 -7.94
N ARG A 16 -11.78 5.11 -7.27
CA ARG A 16 -11.72 4.90 -5.82
C ARG A 16 -10.71 5.88 -5.20
N CYS A 17 -10.17 5.49 -4.05
CA CYS A 17 -9.27 6.32 -3.24
C CYS A 17 -7.83 6.24 -3.74
N TYR A 18 -7.54 6.92 -4.84
CA TYR A 18 -6.18 7.02 -5.37
C TYR A 18 -5.98 8.35 -6.09
N THR A 19 -4.74 8.64 -6.43
CA THR A 19 -4.32 9.75 -7.27
C THR A 19 -3.81 9.18 -8.59
N HIS A 20 -4.12 9.84 -9.70
CA HIS A 20 -3.66 9.36 -11.02
C HIS A 20 -2.15 9.34 -11.11
N ALA A 21 -1.48 10.38 -10.62
CA ALA A 21 -0.02 10.43 -10.62
C ALA A 21 0.48 11.20 -9.41
N THR A 22 1.65 10.80 -8.93
CA THR A 22 2.33 11.47 -7.83
C THR A 22 3.70 11.93 -8.33
N GLU A 23 3.99 13.22 -8.17
CA GLU A 23 5.28 13.79 -8.52
C GLU A 23 6.08 14.03 -7.25
N VAL A 24 7.36 13.62 -7.27
CA VAL A 24 8.29 13.87 -6.16
C VAL A 24 9.32 14.89 -6.65
N ARG A 25 9.50 15.97 -5.89
CA ARG A 25 10.36 17.09 -6.27
C ARG A 25 11.48 17.30 -5.27
N GLY A 26 12.57 17.93 -5.76
CA GLY A 26 13.65 18.46 -4.91
C GLY A 26 14.53 17.38 -4.32
N ASP A 27 15.21 17.76 -3.25
CA ASP A 27 16.10 16.85 -2.52
C ASP A 27 15.29 15.96 -1.59
N SER A 28 14.64 14.96 -2.17
CA SER A 28 13.75 14.07 -1.45
C SER A 28 14.48 12.81 -1.01
N ARG A 29 14.09 12.29 0.17
CA ARG A 29 14.48 10.96 0.57
C ARG A 29 13.40 9.99 0.07
N LEU A 30 13.82 8.87 -0.51
CA LEU A 30 12.91 7.82 -0.96
C LEU A 30 13.05 6.61 -0.06
N LEU A 31 11.91 6.07 0.36
CA LEU A 31 11.84 4.78 1.05
C LEU A 31 11.13 3.81 0.13
N ILE A 32 11.87 2.80 -0.33
CA ILE A 32 11.33 1.79 -1.24
C ILE A 32 11.21 0.49 -0.46
N MET A 33 9.99 0.01 -0.30
CA MET A 33 9.71 -1.19 0.49
C MET A 33 9.61 -2.41 -0.42
N SER A 34 10.21 -3.51 0.02
CA SER A 34 9.99 -4.82 -0.61
C SER A 34 8.55 -5.26 -0.42
N GLY A 35 8.14 -6.28 -1.18
CA GLY A 35 6.83 -6.89 -0.98
C GLY A 35 6.66 -7.40 0.44
N LEU A 36 5.56 -7.05 1.07
CA LEU A 36 5.24 -7.38 2.46
C LEU A 36 4.10 -8.37 2.51
N ASN A 37 4.21 -9.35 3.37
CA ASN A 37 3.19 -10.36 3.61
C ASN A 37 2.79 -10.34 5.08
N GLY A 38 1.69 -11.00 5.41
CA GLY A 38 1.12 -10.97 6.76
C GLY A 38 1.80 -11.92 7.74
N TYR A 39 3.13 -11.94 7.77
CA TYR A 39 3.87 -12.75 8.72
C TYR A 39 3.95 -12.10 10.09
N LEU A 40 3.90 -12.92 11.13
CA LEU A 40 4.30 -12.51 12.46
C LEU A 40 5.81 -12.37 12.52
N GLN A 41 6.32 -11.92 13.67
CA GLN A 41 7.75 -11.61 13.83
C GLN A 41 8.66 -12.82 13.59
N ASP A 42 8.16 -14.05 13.78
CA ASP A 42 8.93 -15.26 13.54
C ASP A 42 9.22 -15.52 12.04
N GLY A 43 8.57 -14.78 11.15
CA GLY A 43 8.76 -14.95 9.71
C GLY A 43 8.18 -16.24 9.15
N ARG A 44 7.33 -16.93 9.91
CA ARG A 44 6.75 -18.23 9.52
C ARG A 44 5.27 -18.31 9.79
N THR A 45 4.80 -17.79 10.91
CA THR A 45 3.40 -17.83 11.33
C THR A 45 2.63 -16.70 10.67
N MET A 46 1.45 -17.02 10.20
CA MET A 46 0.61 -16.05 9.53
C MET A 46 -0.85 -16.41 9.78
N PRO A 47 -1.72 -15.40 10.01
CA PRO A 47 -3.15 -15.68 10.16
C PRO A 47 -3.76 -16.15 8.85
N GLU A 48 -4.88 -16.89 8.94
CA GLU A 48 -5.55 -17.40 7.76
C GLU A 48 -6.40 -16.36 7.05
N SER A 49 -7.04 -15.43 7.80
CA SER A 49 -7.99 -14.52 7.18
C SER A 49 -7.27 -13.41 6.42
N PHE A 50 -7.92 -12.97 5.34
CA PHE A 50 -7.43 -11.82 4.57
C PHE A 50 -7.30 -10.59 5.47
N GLU A 51 -8.33 -10.33 6.29
CA GLU A 51 -8.38 -9.13 7.12
C GLU A 51 -7.21 -9.08 8.10
N ASP A 52 -6.90 -10.20 8.73
CA ASP A 52 -5.79 -10.25 9.67
C ASP A 52 -4.44 -10.14 8.99
N GLN A 53 -4.29 -10.76 7.80
CA GLN A 53 -3.07 -10.58 7.02
C GLN A 53 -2.90 -9.12 6.60
N ALA A 54 -3.96 -8.48 6.15
CA ALA A 54 -3.92 -7.08 5.73
C ALA A 54 -3.53 -6.16 6.89
N GLU A 55 -4.10 -6.37 8.07
CA GLU A 55 -3.77 -5.56 9.24
C GLU A 55 -2.29 -5.72 9.63
N LEU A 56 -1.76 -6.95 9.58
CA LEU A 56 -0.34 -7.16 9.84
C LEU A 56 0.53 -6.45 8.81
N ILE A 57 0.18 -6.52 7.54
CA ILE A 57 0.94 -5.83 6.49
C ILE A 57 0.95 -4.33 6.73
N TRP A 58 -0.19 -3.72 7.06
CA TRP A 58 -0.23 -2.30 7.37
C TRP A 58 0.59 -1.96 8.62
N GLY A 59 0.60 -2.85 9.60
CA GLY A 59 1.49 -2.71 10.75
C GLY A 59 2.96 -2.70 10.34
N HIS A 60 3.35 -3.56 9.39
CA HIS A 60 4.72 -3.58 8.86
C HIS A 60 5.02 -2.29 8.09
N ILE A 61 4.08 -1.79 7.31
CA ILE A 61 4.25 -0.52 6.59
C ILE A 61 4.49 0.63 7.58
N HIS A 62 3.67 0.72 8.63
CA HIS A 62 3.86 1.74 9.67
C HIS A 62 5.23 1.62 10.32
N THR A 63 5.67 0.41 10.62
CA THR A 63 6.99 0.17 11.24
C THR A 63 8.11 0.67 10.32
N LEU A 64 8.04 0.35 9.03
CA LEU A 64 9.05 0.77 8.07
C LEU A 64 9.04 2.30 7.89
N LEU A 65 7.86 2.90 7.82
CA LEU A 65 7.75 4.36 7.76
C LEU A 65 8.42 5.02 8.96
N ARG A 66 8.11 4.54 10.16
CA ARG A 66 8.71 5.08 11.39
C ARG A 66 10.23 4.96 11.38
N SER A 67 10.78 3.86 10.85
CA SER A 67 12.23 3.68 10.78
C SER A 67 12.91 4.75 9.92
N ALA A 68 12.17 5.40 9.04
CA ALA A 68 12.66 6.48 8.18
C ALA A 68 12.13 7.86 8.60
N ASP A 69 11.54 7.97 9.79
CA ASP A 69 10.90 9.20 10.27
C ASP A 69 9.81 9.70 9.31
N MET A 70 9.00 8.77 8.82
CA MET A 70 7.89 9.04 7.90
C MET A 70 6.56 8.55 8.47
N THR A 71 5.48 9.02 7.88
CA THR A 71 4.10 8.61 8.19
C THR A 71 3.39 8.18 6.91
N VAL A 72 2.14 7.70 7.04
CA VAL A 72 1.34 7.30 5.86
C VAL A 72 1.16 8.45 4.87
N GLY A 73 1.19 9.71 5.35
CA GLY A 73 1.12 10.87 4.47
C GLY A 73 2.30 10.99 3.52
N ASN A 74 3.39 10.26 3.76
CA ASN A 74 4.56 10.23 2.87
C ASN A 74 4.45 9.16 1.80
N LEU A 75 3.46 8.25 1.86
CA LEU A 75 3.29 7.23 0.84
C LEU A 75 2.97 7.86 -0.51
N VAL A 76 3.71 7.48 -1.54
CA VAL A 76 3.53 8.00 -2.91
C VAL A 76 3.04 6.93 -3.86
N SER A 77 3.31 5.67 -3.60
CA SER A 77 2.92 4.56 -4.47
C SER A 77 2.64 3.32 -3.66
N LEU A 78 1.53 2.66 -3.97
CA LEU A 78 1.15 1.37 -3.38
C LEU A 78 0.80 0.41 -4.50
N ARG A 79 1.27 -0.83 -4.38
CA ARG A 79 0.87 -1.92 -5.26
C ARG A 79 0.37 -3.09 -4.44
N PHE A 80 -0.84 -3.53 -4.76
CA PHE A 80 -1.50 -4.62 -4.05
C PHE A 80 -1.62 -5.81 -4.99
N TYR A 81 -1.22 -6.97 -4.49
CA TYR A 81 -1.33 -8.25 -5.20
C TYR A 81 -2.29 -9.11 -4.40
N LEU A 82 -3.49 -9.35 -4.96
CA LEU A 82 -4.54 -10.12 -4.31
C LEU A 82 -4.53 -11.55 -4.86
N ALA A 83 -4.65 -12.53 -3.98
CA ALA A 83 -4.72 -13.92 -4.40
C ALA A 83 -6.05 -14.26 -5.08
N ASP A 84 -7.10 -13.44 -4.85
CA ASP A 84 -8.44 -13.67 -5.40
C ASP A 84 -9.17 -12.35 -5.48
N PRO A 85 -9.91 -12.07 -6.57
CA PRO A 85 -10.63 -10.80 -6.71
C PRO A 85 -11.68 -10.57 -5.62
N LYS A 86 -12.15 -11.62 -4.94
CA LYS A 86 -13.12 -11.48 -3.85
C LYS A 86 -12.59 -10.67 -2.67
N TYR A 87 -11.27 -10.47 -2.58
CA TYR A 87 -10.65 -9.70 -1.49
C TYR A 87 -10.60 -8.20 -1.75
N ASP A 88 -11.04 -7.73 -2.92
CA ASP A 88 -10.88 -6.33 -3.30
C ASP A 88 -11.59 -5.37 -2.33
N GLU A 89 -12.83 -5.67 -1.96
CA GLU A 89 -13.58 -4.79 -1.05
C GLU A 89 -12.93 -4.72 0.33
N ALA A 90 -12.49 -5.85 0.87
CA ALA A 90 -11.81 -5.89 2.16
C ALA A 90 -10.48 -5.13 2.10
N ASN A 91 -9.77 -5.22 0.98
CA ASN A 91 -8.52 -4.49 0.79
C ASN A 91 -8.77 -2.98 0.83
N VAL A 92 -9.81 -2.50 0.14
CA VAL A 92 -10.16 -1.08 0.14
C VAL A 92 -10.52 -0.61 1.56
N ARG A 93 -11.34 -1.38 2.28
CA ARG A 93 -11.71 -1.02 3.66
C ARG A 93 -10.48 -0.85 4.56
N THR A 94 -9.52 -1.77 4.44
CA THR A 94 -8.31 -1.72 5.26
C THR A 94 -7.44 -0.52 4.90
N LEU A 95 -7.21 -0.29 3.61
CA LEU A 95 -6.36 0.83 3.21
C LEU A 95 -6.97 2.18 3.58
N VAL A 96 -8.28 2.34 3.45
CA VAL A 96 -8.94 3.60 3.83
C VAL A 96 -8.79 3.85 5.33
N LYS A 97 -8.92 2.79 6.14
CA LYS A 97 -8.74 2.89 7.59
C LYS A 97 -7.35 3.44 7.95
N HIS A 98 -6.31 2.99 7.23
CA HIS A 98 -4.94 3.38 7.53
C HIS A 98 -4.52 4.69 6.87
N LEU A 99 -5.01 4.97 5.66
CA LEU A 99 -4.61 6.17 4.93
C LEU A 99 -5.38 7.42 5.35
N GLY A 100 -6.61 7.26 5.87
CA GLY A 100 -7.47 8.41 6.11
C GLY A 100 -7.74 9.15 4.80
N PRO A 101 -7.56 10.49 4.78
CA PRO A 101 -7.81 11.27 3.55
C PRO A 101 -6.69 11.21 2.53
N HIS A 102 -5.54 10.61 2.88
CA HIS A 102 -4.41 10.55 1.95
C HIS A 102 -4.68 9.54 0.84
N ALA A 103 -4.43 9.93 -0.41
CA ALA A 103 -4.72 9.12 -1.59
C ALA A 103 -3.49 9.03 -2.50
N PRO A 104 -2.54 8.16 -2.19
CA PRO A 104 -1.37 7.97 -3.05
C PRO A 104 -1.74 7.27 -4.36
N SER A 105 -0.81 7.28 -5.31
CA SER A 105 -0.96 6.46 -6.52
C SER A 105 -0.99 5.00 -6.12
N ARG A 106 -1.86 4.20 -6.74
CA ARG A 106 -1.93 2.78 -6.41
C ARG A 106 -2.38 1.95 -7.61
N THR A 107 -1.97 0.68 -7.58
CA THR A 107 -2.39 -0.33 -8.53
C THR A 107 -2.78 -1.58 -7.75
N VAL A 108 -3.84 -2.25 -8.19
CA VAL A 108 -4.29 -3.51 -7.61
C VAL A 108 -4.39 -4.54 -8.74
N ILE A 109 -3.75 -5.69 -8.55
CA ILE A 109 -3.91 -6.82 -9.47
C ILE A 109 -4.22 -8.08 -8.69
N CYS A 110 -4.82 -9.04 -9.35
CA CYS A 110 -5.05 -10.37 -8.83
C CYS A 110 -4.11 -11.33 -9.54
N CYS A 111 -3.39 -12.14 -8.78
CA CYS A 111 -2.41 -13.07 -9.35
C CYS A 111 -2.15 -14.23 -8.39
N GLN A 112 -1.51 -15.27 -8.90
CA GLN A 112 -1.00 -16.33 -8.07
C GLN A 112 0.22 -15.83 -7.30
N LEU A 113 0.20 -15.95 -5.98
CA LEU A 113 1.30 -15.58 -5.11
C LEU A 113 2.21 -16.78 -4.86
N LEU A 114 3.43 -16.53 -4.38
CA LEU A 114 4.43 -17.59 -4.26
C LEU A 114 4.10 -18.63 -3.19
N ASP A 115 3.43 -18.22 -2.11
CA ASP A 115 3.04 -19.12 -1.04
C ASP A 115 1.50 -19.23 -1.05
N PRO A 116 0.93 -20.45 -1.02
CA PRO A 116 -0.53 -20.61 -1.07
C PRO A 116 -1.25 -20.04 0.15
N ARG A 117 -0.56 -19.76 1.26
CA ARG A 117 -1.16 -19.11 2.42
C ARG A 117 -1.33 -17.60 2.21
N TRP A 118 -0.57 -17.02 1.30
CA TRP A 118 -0.60 -15.56 1.09
C TRP A 118 -1.90 -15.19 0.38
N LYS A 119 -2.68 -14.32 0.98
CA LYS A 119 -3.88 -13.76 0.37
C LYS A 119 -3.67 -12.37 -0.15
N LEU A 120 -2.61 -11.71 0.32
CA LEU A 120 -2.24 -10.34 -0.03
C LEU A 120 -0.73 -10.17 0.04
N GLU A 121 -0.19 -9.44 -0.92
CA GLU A 121 1.15 -8.92 -0.85
C GLU A 121 1.10 -7.44 -1.22
N VAL A 122 1.87 -6.60 -0.52
CA VAL A 122 1.86 -5.15 -0.76
C VAL A 122 3.30 -4.67 -0.88
N GLU A 123 3.56 -3.88 -1.90
CA GLU A 123 4.79 -3.10 -1.98
C GLU A 123 4.45 -1.62 -1.98
N ALA A 124 5.33 -0.81 -1.44
CA ALA A 124 5.06 0.61 -1.23
C ALA A 124 6.31 1.44 -1.44
N MET A 125 6.11 2.70 -1.77
CA MET A 125 7.15 3.71 -1.80
C MET A 125 6.67 4.94 -1.06
N ALA A 126 7.58 5.57 -0.32
CA ALA A 126 7.32 6.80 0.41
C ALA A 126 8.44 7.81 0.12
N ALA A 127 8.15 9.08 0.33
CA ALA A 127 9.10 10.15 0.07
C ALA A 127 8.86 11.34 0.99
N THR A 128 9.94 12.07 1.27
CA THR A 128 9.87 13.33 2.01
C THR A 128 11.03 14.24 1.64
#